data_bfa9539d9d7c4c0f763e7509ac5d80fa
#
_entry.id   bfa9539d9d7c4c0f763e7509ac5d80fa
#
_cell.length_a   1.000
_cell.length_b   1.000
_cell.length_c   1.000
_cell.angle_alpha   90.00
_cell.angle_beta   90.00
_cell.angle_gamma   90.00
#
_symmetry.space_group_name_H-M   'P 1'
#
loop_
_entity.id
_entity.type
_entity.pdbx_description
1 polymer ?
#
loop_
_entity_poly.entity_id
_entity_poly.type
_entity_poly.pdbx_seq_one_letter_code
_entity_poly.pdbx_strand_id
1 'polypeptide(L)'
;MVAYPAKVDVEGDGMVMLTLPDVPELVVVAPGAREALKRAPALLDTILSGYQCAHRALPKASQIGGAPLVEPKGGPLIVFDEDDPS
;
A
#
# COMPACT_ATOMS: atom_id res chain seq x y z
N MET A 1 -4.38 12.24 -3.93
CA MET A 1 -4.29 11.20 -2.88
C MET A 1 -4.38 9.84 -3.52
N VAL A 2 -3.53 8.91 -3.12
CA VAL A 2 -3.43 7.59 -3.72
C VAL A 2 -3.92 6.54 -2.73
N ALA A 3 -4.85 5.71 -3.16
CA ALA A 3 -5.33 4.59 -2.36
C ALA A 3 -5.51 3.39 -3.30
N TYR A 4 -4.99 2.24 -2.89
CA TYR A 4 -5.00 1.04 -3.71
C TYR A 4 -5.89 -0.03 -3.10
N PRO A 5 -6.67 -0.74 -3.92
CA PRO A 5 -7.47 -1.86 -3.39
C PRO A 5 -6.56 -3.01 -2.99
N ALA A 6 -6.89 -3.65 -1.87
CA ALA A 6 -6.11 -4.73 -1.32
C ALA A 6 -6.82 -6.05 -1.49
N LYS A 7 -6.03 -7.10 -1.66
CA LYS A 7 -6.53 -8.48 -1.66
C LYS A 7 -5.97 -9.18 -0.44
N VAL A 8 -6.86 -9.80 0.35
CA VAL A 8 -6.46 -10.49 1.57
C VAL A 8 -6.80 -11.97 1.41
N ASP A 9 -5.80 -12.82 1.51
CA ASP A 9 -5.97 -14.26 1.43
C ASP A 9 -5.64 -14.92 2.75
N VAL A 10 -6.46 -15.88 3.16
CA VAL A 10 -6.24 -16.62 4.40
C VAL A 10 -5.28 -17.77 4.13
N GLU A 11 -4.20 -17.81 4.91
CA GLU A 11 -3.25 -18.92 4.85
C GLU A 11 -3.66 -20.02 5.80
N GLY A 12 -3.07 -21.19 5.65
CA GLY A 12 -3.54 -22.38 6.34
C GLY A 12 -3.39 -22.40 7.85
N ASP A 13 -2.60 -21.53 8.45
CA ASP A 13 -2.31 -21.54 9.87
C ASP A 13 -2.87 -20.32 10.60
N GLY A 14 -3.90 -19.71 10.04
CA GLY A 14 -4.51 -18.52 10.63
C GLY A 14 -3.84 -17.22 10.24
N MET A 15 -2.76 -17.29 9.50
CA MET A 15 -2.13 -16.09 8.98
C MET A 15 -2.87 -15.63 7.72
N VAL A 16 -2.80 -14.33 7.44
CA VAL A 16 -3.33 -13.79 6.19
C VAL A 16 -2.22 -13.13 5.41
N MET A 17 -2.36 -13.14 4.10
CA MET A 17 -1.45 -12.44 3.20
C MET A 17 -2.21 -11.33 2.48
N LEU A 18 -1.75 -10.11 2.63
CA LEU A 18 -2.33 -8.95 1.97
C LEU A 18 -1.44 -8.53 0.82
N THR A 19 -2.04 -8.36 -0.34
CA THR A 19 -1.33 -7.88 -1.52
C THR A 19 -2.12 -6.75 -2.16
N LEU A 20 -1.42 -5.92 -2.93
CA LEU A 20 -2.07 -4.90 -3.75
C LEU A 20 -1.87 -5.29 -5.21
N PRO A 21 -2.95 -5.62 -5.94
CA PRO A 21 -2.78 -5.99 -7.36
C PRO A 21 -2.06 -4.93 -8.19
N ASP A 22 -2.23 -3.66 -7.84
CA ASP A 22 -1.59 -2.58 -8.58
C ASP A 22 -0.16 -2.33 -8.15
N VAL A 23 0.26 -2.86 -7.01
CA VAL A 23 1.61 -2.71 -6.47
C VAL A 23 2.12 -4.10 -6.11
N PRO A 24 2.59 -4.87 -7.11
CA PRO A 24 2.92 -6.28 -6.87
C PRO A 24 4.09 -6.49 -5.91
N GLU A 25 4.88 -5.45 -5.65
CA GLU A 25 5.98 -5.55 -4.70
C GLU A 25 5.50 -5.63 -3.25
N LEU A 26 4.27 -5.22 -2.99
CA LEU A 26 3.78 -5.18 -1.61
C LEU A 26 3.18 -6.53 -1.23
N VAL A 27 3.75 -7.13 -0.19
CA VAL A 27 3.22 -8.35 0.42
C VAL A 27 3.32 -8.18 1.93
N VAL A 28 2.20 -8.35 2.62
CA VAL A 28 2.16 -8.27 4.07
C VAL A 28 1.57 -9.57 4.61
N VAL A 29 2.30 -10.23 5.50
CA VAL A 29 1.80 -11.43 6.17
C VAL A 29 1.60 -11.10 7.65
N ALA A 30 0.43 -11.40 8.17
CA ALA A 30 0.07 -11.03 9.53
C ALA A 30 -0.95 -12.00 10.09
N PRO A 31 -1.14 -12.01 11.43
CA PRO A 31 -2.06 -12.96 12.06
C PRO A 31 -3.55 -12.63 11.88
N GLY A 32 -3.88 -11.65 11.06
CA GLY A 32 -5.27 -11.33 10.77
C GLY A 32 -5.36 -10.17 9.80
N ALA A 33 -6.53 -10.01 9.17
CA ALA A 33 -6.72 -8.98 8.16
C ALA A 33 -6.53 -7.58 8.75
N ARG A 34 -7.01 -7.36 9.98
CA ARG A 34 -6.86 -6.06 10.64
C ARG A 34 -5.39 -5.69 10.81
N GLU A 35 -4.59 -6.65 11.27
CA GLU A 35 -3.16 -6.41 11.48
C GLU A 35 -2.44 -6.19 10.14
N ALA A 36 -2.83 -6.95 9.11
CA ALA A 36 -2.25 -6.77 7.78
C ALA A 36 -2.56 -5.37 7.24
N LEU A 37 -3.81 -4.94 7.37
CA LEU A 37 -4.20 -3.60 6.92
C LEU A 37 -3.50 -2.50 7.72
N LYS A 38 -3.19 -2.77 8.97
CA LYS A 38 -2.49 -1.82 9.81
C LYS A 38 -1.03 -1.66 9.41
N ARG A 39 -0.40 -2.75 8.94
CA ARG A 39 1.00 -2.74 8.53
C ARG A 39 1.22 -2.24 7.12
N ALA A 40 0.23 -2.42 6.25
CA ALA A 40 0.38 -2.15 4.82
C ALA A 40 0.74 -0.69 4.51
N PRO A 41 0.16 0.32 5.17
CA PRO A 41 0.47 1.71 4.81
C PRO A 41 1.95 2.08 4.93
N ALA A 42 2.63 1.59 5.96
CA ALA A 42 4.05 1.90 6.13
C ALA A 42 4.89 1.28 5.02
N LEU A 43 4.58 0.03 4.65
CA LEU A 43 5.30 -0.64 3.58
C LEU A 43 4.99 0.00 2.23
N LEU A 44 3.74 0.37 2.00
CA LEU A 44 3.36 1.05 0.78
C LEU A 44 4.09 2.37 0.62
N ASP A 45 4.20 3.13 1.70
CA ASP A 45 4.93 4.39 1.69
C ASP A 45 6.38 4.18 1.24
N THR A 46 7.04 3.17 1.78
CA THR A 46 8.41 2.84 1.40
C THR A 46 8.53 2.47 -0.07
N ILE A 47 7.60 1.64 -0.56
CA ILE A 47 7.63 1.18 -1.94
C ILE A 47 7.40 2.35 -2.90
N LEU A 48 6.40 3.19 -2.64
CA LEU A 48 6.09 4.31 -3.51
C LEU A 48 7.21 5.36 -3.48
N SER A 49 7.86 5.54 -2.35
CA SER A 49 9.02 6.43 -2.28
C SER A 49 10.13 5.93 -3.18
N GLY A 50 10.30 4.62 -3.27
CA GLY A 50 11.27 4.03 -4.20
C GLY A 50 10.93 4.34 -5.66
N TYR A 51 9.65 4.30 -6.01
CA TYR A 51 9.23 4.69 -7.35
C TYR A 51 9.61 6.14 -7.65
N GLN A 52 9.34 7.04 -6.71
CA GLN A 52 9.66 8.45 -6.89
C GLN A 52 11.16 8.69 -6.99
N CYS A 53 11.94 8.01 -6.17
CA CYS A 53 13.40 8.14 -6.24
C CYS A 53 13.97 7.67 -7.57
N ALA A 54 13.33 6.69 -8.19
CA ALA A 54 13.75 6.18 -9.49
C ALA A 54 13.12 6.95 -10.65
N HIS A 55 12.39 8.02 -10.37
CA HIS A 55 11.66 8.80 -11.38
C HIS A 55 10.68 7.95 -12.18
N ARG A 56 10.09 6.95 -11.52
CA ARG A 56 9.09 6.09 -12.14
C ARG A 56 7.69 6.61 -11.78
N ALA A 57 6.77 6.48 -12.73
CA ALA A 57 5.38 6.82 -12.44
C ALA A 57 4.80 5.88 -11.39
N LEU A 58 4.01 6.42 -10.47
CA LEU A 58 3.34 5.61 -9.48
C LEU A 58 2.31 4.70 -10.17
N PRO A 59 2.12 3.48 -9.66
CA PRO A 59 1.09 2.60 -10.22
C PRO A 59 -0.28 3.26 -10.17
N LYS A 60 -1.08 3.01 -11.19
CA LYS A 60 -2.44 3.54 -11.25
C LYS A 60 -3.36 2.65 -10.42
N ALA A 61 -4.16 3.26 -9.56
CA ALA A 61 -5.07 2.52 -8.70
C ALA A 61 -6.25 1.99 -9.50
N SER A 62 -6.53 0.70 -9.38
CA SER A 62 -7.74 0.09 -9.92
C SER A 62 -8.93 0.39 -9.02
N GLN A 63 -10.12 0.14 -9.54
CA GLN A 63 -11.34 0.24 -8.74
C GLN A 63 -11.94 -1.16 -8.61
N ILE A 64 -11.86 -1.69 -7.40
CA ILE A 64 -12.40 -3.02 -7.10
C ILE A 64 -13.46 -2.82 -6.03
N GLY A 65 -14.72 -3.08 -6.38
CA GLY A 65 -15.82 -2.90 -5.45
C GLY A 65 -15.68 -3.77 -4.23
N GLY A 66 -15.87 -3.18 -3.06
CA GLY A 66 -15.82 -3.92 -1.80
C GLY A 66 -14.44 -4.22 -1.26
N ALA A 67 -13.38 -3.90 -2.00
CA ALA A 67 -12.03 -4.15 -1.52
C ALA A 67 -11.62 -3.10 -0.50
N PRO A 68 -10.87 -3.49 0.56
CA PRO A 68 -10.29 -2.49 1.45
C PRO A 68 -9.27 -1.64 0.69
N LEU A 69 -9.18 -0.37 1.05
CA LEU A 69 -8.24 0.55 0.41
C LEU A 69 -7.06 0.79 1.33
N VAL A 70 -5.87 0.83 0.75
CA VAL A 70 -4.63 1.11 1.49
C VAL A 70 -4.02 2.39 0.96
N GLU A 71 -3.71 3.31 1.87
CA GLU A 71 -3.03 4.56 1.56
C GLU A 71 -1.64 4.56 2.16
N PRO A 72 -0.68 5.29 1.57
CA PRO A 72 0.63 5.42 2.19
C PRO A 72 0.52 6.04 3.58
N LYS A 73 1.36 5.60 4.49
CA LYS A 73 1.30 6.03 5.88
C LYS A 73 1.46 7.53 6.03
N GLY A 74 2.32 8.13 5.21
CA GLY A 74 2.56 9.56 5.27
C GLY A 74 1.58 10.41 4.51
N GLY A 75 0.53 9.80 3.94
CA GLY A 75 -0.41 10.49 3.08
C GLY A 75 0.15 10.62 1.67
N PRO A 76 -0.32 11.59 0.89
CA PRO A 76 0.13 11.73 -0.49
C PRO A 76 1.63 12.00 -0.57
N LEU A 77 2.35 11.19 -1.34
CA LEU A 77 3.80 11.31 -1.44
C LEU A 77 4.24 12.54 -2.19
N ILE A 78 3.41 13.05 -3.04
CA ILE A 78 3.78 14.18 -3.87
C ILE A 78 4.04 15.44 -3.08
N VAL A 79 3.65 15.42 -1.89
CA VAL A 79 3.82 16.57 -1.10
C VAL A 79 5.23 16.78 -0.70
N PHE A 80 5.77 16.47 -0.98
CA PHE A 80 6.98 16.64 -0.53
C PHE A 80 7.73 17.52 -0.89
N ASP A 81 6.99 17.52 -1.14
CA ASP A 81 7.46 18.17 -1.25
C ASP A 81 7.77 18.87 -1.15
N GLU A 82 7.58 19.14 -1.26
CA GLU A 82 7.66 19.85 -1.17
C GLU A 82 7.93 20.38 -0.50
N ASP A 83 7.73 20.60 -0.28
CA ASP A 83 7.79 21.14 0.36
C ASP A 83 7.89 21.38 1.19
N ASP A 84 7.77 21.35 1.40
CA ASP A 84 7.70 21.57 2.21
C ASP A 84 7.94 21.69 2.92
N PRO A 85 8.01 21.87 3.12
CA PRO A 85 8.11 22.09 3.94
C PRO A 85 8.20 22.03 4.57
N SER A 86 8.00 22.12 4.51
CA SER A 86 7.98 22.14 5.00
C SER A 86 7.95 22.12 5.33
#